data_1c349798ea163c3a26db6809dab85ae0
#
_entry.id   1c349798ea163c3a26db6809dab85ae0
#
_cell.length_a   1.000
_cell.length_b   1.000
_cell.length_c   1.000
_cell.angle_alpha   90.00
_cell.angle_beta   90.00
_cell.angle_gamma   90.00
#
_symmetry.space_group_name_H-M   'P 1'
#
loop_
_entity.id
_entity.type
_entity.pdbx_description
1 polymer ?
#
loop_
_entity_poly.entity_id
_entity_poly.type
_entity_poly.pdbx_seq_one_letter_code
_entity_poly.pdbx_strand_id
1 'polypeptide(L)'
;MRNVFSFVVRRLWQASVLAMLIPIGGFAQAAAKKPIKVGIIGLDTSHVIAFTRALNDPSSKNYIPGFRVVAAYKGGTPDAKISWSRVDKFTAEVHDKWHVKIVKDIPTLCSMVDVVLLESVDGRQHLEQVKPVFAAHKPVFIDKPLAGSYKDAKEIYELGKAAHDPWFTASSLRYWSQTERLEHPEGIGRVLTYDVMGPTIREPDEPSLFYYGVHAVEMLYQLMGPGCETVSMQTSGNEDVVVGKWKDGRLGVMRGFSSGLYAFSITVYGTKGVLHSKRVPDGYGGLLHQITKFFKTGVPPVDPRESLKTIAFMQAASLSRARGGAPVPLSAVTK
;
A
#
# COMPACT_ATOMS: atom_id res chain seq x y z
N MET A 1 90.72 -42.50 -28.56
CA MET A 1 90.58 -43.81 -29.20
C MET A 1 89.15 -44.15 -29.43
N ARG A 2 88.83 -44.46 -30.68
CA ARG A 2 87.64 -45.17 -31.20
C ARG A 2 86.27 -44.65 -30.89
N ASN A 3 85.59 -43.98 -31.86
CA ASN A 3 84.74 -44.54 -32.92
C ASN A 3 83.67 -45.52 -32.35
N VAL A 4 82.37 -45.33 -32.66
CA VAL A 4 81.72 -45.75 -33.90
C VAL A 4 80.22 -45.31 -33.91
N PHE A 5 79.83 -44.67 -35.00
CA PHE A 5 78.63 -44.83 -35.83
C PHE A 5 77.29 -45.24 -35.18
N SER A 6 76.24 -44.40 -35.32
CA SER A 6 75.32 -44.37 -36.46
C SER A 6 74.00 -45.12 -36.17
N PHE A 7 72.87 -44.52 -36.20
CA PHE A 7 71.83 -44.72 -37.22
C PHE A 7 70.65 -43.82 -36.95
N VAL A 8 70.33 -43.01 -37.95
CA VAL A 8 69.14 -42.15 -38.04
C VAL A 8 67.97 -43.03 -38.41
N VAL A 9 66.88 -42.97 -37.63
CA VAL A 9 65.55 -43.39 -38.09
C VAL A 9 64.58 -42.21 -37.84
N ARG A 10 64.28 -41.54 -38.95
CA ARG A 10 63.14 -40.53 -39.01
C ARG A 10 61.82 -41.30 -38.88
N ARG A 11 61.09 -41.05 -37.81
CA ARG A 11 59.67 -41.36 -37.79
C ARG A 11 58.91 -40.05 -37.96
N LEU A 12 58.24 -39.92 -39.10
CA LEU A 12 57.24 -38.95 -39.40
C LEU A 12 56.00 -39.15 -38.47
N TRP A 13 55.74 -38.24 -37.55
CA TRP A 13 54.48 -38.19 -36.82
C TRP A 13 53.54 -37.31 -37.62
N GLN A 14 52.55 -37.94 -38.23
CA GLN A 14 51.39 -37.26 -38.75
C GLN A 14 50.55 -36.80 -37.54
N ALA A 15 50.54 -35.51 -37.22
CA ALA A 15 49.64 -34.90 -36.27
C ALA A 15 48.27 -34.72 -36.94
N SER A 16 47.33 -35.63 -36.63
CA SER A 16 45.91 -35.46 -36.96
C SER A 16 45.35 -34.40 -36.05
N VAL A 17 45.12 -33.20 -36.58
CA VAL A 17 44.37 -32.14 -35.91
C VAL A 17 42.88 -32.52 -35.94
N LEU A 18 42.39 -33.09 -34.84
CA LEU A 18 40.99 -33.32 -34.63
C LEU A 18 40.36 -31.97 -34.22
N ALA A 19 39.76 -31.26 -35.17
CA ALA A 19 38.99 -30.07 -34.90
C ALA A 19 37.73 -30.45 -34.09
N MET A 20 37.76 -30.25 -32.79
CA MET A 20 36.56 -30.28 -31.94
C MET A 20 35.65 -29.09 -32.32
N LEU A 21 34.61 -29.36 -33.07
CA LEU A 21 33.46 -28.48 -33.23
C LEU A 21 32.76 -28.39 -31.86
N ILE A 22 33.06 -27.35 -31.06
CA ILE A 22 32.29 -26.99 -29.88
C ILE A 22 30.95 -26.43 -30.40
N PRO A 23 29.83 -27.08 -30.12
CA PRO A 23 28.55 -26.48 -30.46
C PRO A 23 28.44 -25.17 -29.64
N ILE A 24 28.39 -24.02 -30.35
CA ILE A 24 28.01 -22.76 -29.75
C ILE A 24 26.56 -22.93 -29.34
N GLY A 25 26.34 -23.38 -28.10
CA GLY A 25 25.03 -23.43 -27.49
C GLY A 25 24.46 -22.04 -27.52
N GLY A 26 23.49 -21.82 -28.41
CA GLY A 26 22.72 -20.60 -28.42
C GLY A 26 22.10 -20.41 -27.03
N PHE A 27 22.55 -19.37 -26.31
CA PHE A 27 21.84 -18.87 -25.14
C PHE A 27 20.46 -18.49 -25.64
N ALA A 28 19.49 -19.38 -25.43
CA ALA A 28 18.09 -19.03 -25.62
C ALA A 28 17.81 -17.84 -24.67
N GLN A 29 17.79 -16.65 -25.22
CA GLN A 29 17.44 -15.44 -24.51
C GLN A 29 15.99 -15.64 -24.05
N ALA A 30 15.83 -15.92 -22.75
CA ALA A 30 14.52 -16.11 -22.16
C ALA A 30 13.67 -14.89 -22.58
N ALA A 31 12.60 -15.13 -23.34
CA ALA A 31 11.73 -14.07 -23.81
C ALA A 31 11.28 -13.24 -22.60
N ALA A 32 11.64 -11.97 -22.57
CA ALA A 32 11.30 -11.08 -21.48
C ALA A 32 9.78 -11.14 -21.25
N LYS A 33 9.37 -11.58 -20.06
CA LYS A 33 7.93 -11.65 -19.70
C LYS A 33 7.33 -10.27 -19.92
N LYS A 34 6.21 -10.21 -20.65
CA LYS A 34 5.46 -8.95 -20.84
C LYS A 34 5.11 -8.38 -19.45
N PRO A 35 5.26 -7.06 -19.25
CA PRO A 35 4.92 -6.45 -17.97
C PRO A 35 3.42 -6.58 -17.68
N ILE A 36 3.07 -6.77 -16.42
CA ILE A 36 1.69 -6.70 -15.93
C ILE A 36 1.16 -5.29 -16.19
N LYS A 37 0.04 -5.20 -16.89
CA LYS A 37 -0.61 -3.93 -17.22
C LYS A 37 -1.42 -3.44 -16.04
N VAL A 38 -1.12 -2.24 -15.58
CA VAL A 38 -1.78 -1.60 -14.44
C VAL A 38 -2.71 -0.50 -14.93
N GLY A 39 -3.93 -0.48 -14.40
CA GLY A 39 -4.88 0.62 -14.54
C GLY A 39 -4.95 1.46 -13.29
N ILE A 40 -5.14 2.78 -13.43
CA ILE A 40 -5.36 3.68 -12.29
C ILE A 40 -6.76 4.28 -12.39
N ILE A 41 -7.49 4.29 -11.25
CA ILE A 41 -8.77 4.96 -11.09
C ILE A 41 -8.60 6.11 -10.09
N GLY A 42 -8.96 7.34 -10.47
CA GLY A 42 -8.79 8.53 -9.64
C GLY A 42 -7.39 9.14 -9.77
N LEU A 43 -7.30 10.27 -10.47
CA LEU A 43 -6.04 10.97 -10.73
C LEU A 43 -5.91 12.24 -9.89
N ASP A 44 -6.23 12.16 -8.59
CA ASP A 44 -6.37 13.30 -7.69
C ASP A 44 -5.54 13.20 -6.38
N THR A 45 -4.70 12.16 -6.27
CA THR A 45 -3.75 11.98 -5.15
C THR A 45 -2.30 11.98 -5.63
N SER A 46 -1.37 12.36 -4.73
CA SER A 46 0.07 12.29 -5.02
C SER A 46 0.59 10.86 -5.24
N HIS A 47 -0.15 9.84 -4.82
CA HIS A 47 0.18 8.43 -5.07
C HIS A 47 0.22 8.14 -6.56
N VAL A 48 -0.72 8.66 -7.34
CA VAL A 48 -0.79 8.50 -8.80
C VAL A 48 0.54 8.80 -9.47
N ILE A 49 1.14 9.96 -9.15
CA ILE A 49 2.42 10.38 -9.73
C ILE A 49 3.57 9.50 -9.22
N ALA A 50 3.60 9.23 -7.91
CA ALA A 50 4.65 8.43 -7.29
C ALA A 50 4.64 6.98 -7.81
N PHE A 51 3.46 6.38 -7.91
CA PHE A 51 3.30 4.98 -8.34
C PHE A 51 3.51 4.82 -9.84
N THR A 52 2.97 5.73 -10.65
CA THR A 52 3.24 5.72 -12.09
C THR A 52 4.73 5.86 -12.37
N ARG A 53 5.42 6.78 -11.69
CA ARG A 53 6.87 6.94 -11.82
C ARG A 53 7.63 5.67 -11.43
N ALA A 54 7.26 5.04 -10.32
CA ALA A 54 7.94 3.82 -9.86
C ALA A 54 7.71 2.62 -10.80
N LEU A 55 6.59 2.55 -11.52
CA LEU A 55 6.26 1.44 -12.41
C LEU A 55 6.64 1.70 -13.87
N ASN A 56 6.76 2.96 -14.31
CA ASN A 56 6.98 3.33 -15.69
C ASN A 56 8.35 3.95 -16.01
N ASP A 57 9.09 4.44 -15.00
CA ASP A 57 10.35 5.17 -15.21
C ASP A 57 11.56 4.37 -14.71
N PRO A 58 12.32 3.71 -15.62
CA PRO A 58 13.51 2.94 -15.23
C PRO A 58 14.62 3.78 -14.59
N SER A 59 14.61 5.11 -14.74
CA SER A 59 15.58 6.00 -14.12
C SER A 59 15.22 6.35 -12.66
N SER A 60 14.00 6.01 -12.23
CA SER A 60 13.57 6.25 -10.86
C SER A 60 14.32 5.34 -9.88
N LYS A 61 14.84 5.92 -8.79
CA LYS A 61 15.48 5.15 -7.71
C LYS A 61 14.55 4.10 -7.05
N ASN A 62 13.25 4.26 -7.22
CA ASN A 62 12.23 3.36 -6.70
C ASN A 62 11.60 2.51 -7.82
N TYR A 63 12.26 2.37 -8.98
CA TYR A 63 11.72 1.62 -10.10
C TYR A 63 11.50 0.14 -9.76
N ILE A 64 10.32 -0.35 -10.09
CA ILE A 64 9.92 -1.75 -9.90
C ILE A 64 9.65 -2.38 -11.27
N PRO A 65 10.53 -3.25 -11.78
CA PRO A 65 10.36 -3.86 -13.10
C PRO A 65 9.23 -4.90 -13.12
N GLY A 66 8.71 -5.13 -14.32
CA GLY A 66 7.68 -6.14 -14.57
C GLY A 66 6.24 -5.65 -14.43
N PHE A 67 6.04 -4.34 -14.26
CA PHE A 67 4.76 -3.66 -14.26
C PHE A 67 4.78 -2.44 -15.17
N ARG A 68 3.62 -2.04 -15.66
CA ARG A 68 3.46 -0.81 -16.42
C ARG A 68 2.06 -0.24 -16.29
N VAL A 69 1.94 0.99 -15.84
CA VAL A 69 0.69 1.76 -15.91
C VAL A 69 0.43 2.11 -17.38
N VAL A 70 -0.68 1.65 -17.93
CA VAL A 70 -1.00 1.78 -19.37
C VAL A 70 -2.27 2.57 -19.62
N ALA A 71 -3.20 2.60 -18.64
CA ALA A 71 -4.47 3.30 -18.78
C ALA A 71 -4.90 3.90 -17.43
N ALA A 72 -5.67 4.99 -17.47
CA ALA A 72 -6.23 5.61 -16.29
C ALA A 72 -7.62 6.20 -16.55
N TYR A 73 -8.48 6.11 -15.53
CA TYR A 73 -9.74 6.84 -15.46
C TYR A 73 -9.56 8.05 -14.56
N LYS A 74 -9.90 9.25 -15.08
CA LYS A 74 -9.62 10.52 -14.41
C LYS A 74 -10.23 10.60 -13.01
N GLY A 75 -11.51 10.28 -12.86
CA GLY A 75 -12.22 10.45 -11.59
C GLY A 75 -12.27 11.91 -11.13
N GLY A 76 -12.10 12.11 -9.84
CA GLY A 76 -12.17 13.42 -9.17
C GLY A 76 -13.53 13.66 -8.52
N THR A 77 -13.51 14.37 -7.39
CA THR A 77 -14.69 14.70 -6.58
C THR A 77 -14.86 16.22 -6.55
N PRO A 78 -15.88 16.77 -7.26
CA PRO A 78 -16.03 18.23 -7.41
C PRO A 78 -16.22 19.00 -6.11
N ASP A 79 -16.89 18.41 -5.11
CA ASP A 79 -17.14 19.00 -3.80
C ASP A 79 -15.96 18.83 -2.82
N ALA A 80 -15.00 17.97 -3.11
CA ALA A 80 -13.76 17.84 -2.34
C ALA A 80 -12.66 18.72 -2.94
N LYS A 81 -12.33 19.84 -2.28
CA LYS A 81 -11.34 20.82 -2.75
C LYS A 81 -9.98 20.17 -3.04
N ILE A 82 -9.55 19.25 -2.18
CA ILE A 82 -8.27 18.54 -2.32
C ILE A 82 -8.20 17.67 -3.58
N SER A 83 -9.32 17.07 -3.98
CA SER A 83 -9.46 16.30 -5.21
C SER A 83 -9.47 17.23 -6.42
N TRP A 84 -10.43 18.16 -6.44
CA TRP A 84 -10.70 18.99 -7.61
C TRP A 84 -9.53 19.89 -8.02
N SER A 85 -8.75 20.38 -7.06
CA SER A 85 -7.57 21.22 -7.32
C SER A 85 -6.39 20.50 -7.97
N ARG A 86 -6.39 19.14 -8.00
CA ARG A 86 -5.25 18.34 -8.47
C ARG A 86 -5.54 17.51 -9.69
N VAL A 87 -6.79 17.08 -9.87
CA VAL A 87 -7.16 16.04 -10.85
C VAL A 87 -6.73 16.39 -12.27
N ASP A 88 -6.91 17.63 -12.74
CA ASP A 88 -6.51 18.05 -14.08
C ASP A 88 -4.99 18.01 -14.27
N LYS A 89 -4.25 18.56 -13.29
CA LYS A 89 -2.79 18.59 -13.32
C LYS A 89 -2.20 17.18 -13.35
N PHE A 90 -2.68 16.29 -12.49
CA PHE A 90 -2.14 14.92 -12.43
C PHE A 90 -2.56 14.11 -13.64
N THR A 91 -3.75 14.35 -14.22
CA THR A 91 -4.18 13.74 -15.47
C THR A 91 -3.23 14.12 -16.60
N ALA A 92 -2.94 15.42 -16.78
CA ALA A 92 -1.99 15.88 -17.78
C ALA A 92 -0.60 15.28 -17.55
N GLU A 93 -0.12 15.26 -16.32
CA GLU A 93 1.21 14.73 -16.00
C GLU A 93 1.37 13.24 -16.35
N VAL A 94 0.42 12.37 -16.00
CA VAL A 94 0.52 10.94 -16.33
C VAL A 94 0.38 10.69 -17.83
N HIS A 95 -0.45 11.46 -18.51
CA HIS A 95 -0.62 11.38 -19.96
C HIS A 95 0.66 11.81 -20.69
N ASP A 96 1.17 13.01 -20.40
CA ASP A 96 2.24 13.64 -21.17
C ASP A 96 3.61 13.00 -20.89
N LYS A 97 3.91 12.65 -19.62
CA LYS A 97 5.22 12.09 -19.24
C LYS A 97 5.34 10.60 -19.48
N TRP A 98 4.28 9.83 -19.23
CA TRP A 98 4.35 8.37 -19.29
C TRP A 98 3.44 7.74 -20.33
N HIS A 99 2.75 8.57 -21.14
CA HIS A 99 1.86 8.15 -22.24
C HIS A 99 0.75 7.20 -21.75
N VAL A 100 0.25 7.44 -20.53
CA VAL A 100 -0.88 6.68 -19.98
C VAL A 100 -2.14 7.09 -20.71
N LYS A 101 -2.88 6.11 -21.25
CA LYS A 101 -4.12 6.37 -21.96
C LYS A 101 -5.23 6.76 -20.99
N ILE A 102 -5.78 7.97 -21.12
CA ILE A 102 -6.94 8.38 -20.34
C ILE A 102 -8.20 7.83 -21.00
N VAL A 103 -9.00 7.09 -20.23
CA VAL A 103 -10.25 6.45 -20.70
C VAL A 103 -11.47 7.13 -20.12
N LYS A 104 -12.64 6.93 -20.78
CA LYS A 104 -13.88 7.60 -20.44
C LYS A 104 -14.64 6.97 -19.27
N ASP A 105 -14.42 5.67 -19.02
CA ASP A 105 -15.13 4.89 -18.01
C ASP A 105 -14.27 3.74 -17.46
N ILE A 106 -14.62 3.22 -16.29
CA ILE A 106 -13.92 2.15 -15.61
C ILE A 106 -14.04 0.79 -16.33
N PRO A 107 -15.19 0.39 -16.90
CA PRO A 107 -15.26 -0.83 -17.71
C PRO A 107 -14.26 -0.84 -18.88
N THR A 108 -14.10 0.29 -19.59
CA THR A 108 -13.09 0.43 -20.65
C THR A 108 -11.67 0.27 -20.06
N LEU A 109 -11.36 0.86 -18.91
CA LEU A 109 -10.08 0.66 -18.22
C LEU A 109 -9.84 -0.82 -17.94
N CYS A 110 -10.81 -1.51 -17.32
CA CYS A 110 -10.69 -2.92 -16.95
C CYS A 110 -10.44 -3.84 -18.15
N SER A 111 -10.97 -3.51 -19.34
CA SER A 111 -10.71 -4.28 -20.55
C SER A 111 -9.27 -4.19 -21.07
N MET A 112 -8.50 -3.19 -20.62
CA MET A 112 -7.14 -2.90 -21.11
C MET A 112 -6.05 -3.38 -20.19
N VAL A 113 -6.37 -3.76 -18.94
CA VAL A 113 -5.40 -3.96 -17.86
C VAL A 113 -5.55 -5.31 -17.18
N ASP A 114 -4.50 -5.76 -16.52
CA ASP A 114 -4.48 -7.01 -15.75
C ASP A 114 -4.88 -6.79 -14.29
N VAL A 115 -4.50 -5.64 -13.71
CA VAL A 115 -4.70 -5.27 -12.29
C VAL A 115 -5.04 -3.78 -12.16
N VAL A 116 -5.65 -3.39 -11.04
CA VAL A 116 -6.13 -2.03 -10.82
C VAL A 116 -5.58 -1.41 -9.54
N LEU A 117 -5.15 -0.16 -9.61
CA LEU A 117 -4.92 0.76 -8.50
C LEU A 117 -6.11 1.72 -8.45
N LEU A 118 -6.93 1.64 -7.39
CA LEU A 118 -7.99 2.60 -7.13
C LEU A 118 -7.44 3.64 -6.17
N GLU A 119 -7.15 4.84 -6.69
CA GLU A 119 -6.35 5.87 -6.02
C GLU A 119 -7.14 7.16 -5.74
N SER A 120 -8.46 7.17 -5.94
CA SER A 120 -9.26 8.36 -5.61
C SER A 120 -9.00 8.80 -4.17
N VAL A 121 -8.69 10.09 -3.96
CA VAL A 121 -8.35 10.61 -2.63
C VAL A 121 -9.55 10.57 -1.68
N ASP A 122 -10.75 10.65 -2.23
CA ASP A 122 -12.02 10.65 -1.51
C ASP A 122 -12.61 9.24 -1.40
N GLY A 123 -12.54 8.66 -0.22
CA GLY A 123 -13.07 7.32 0.05
C GLY A 123 -14.58 7.15 -0.20
N ARG A 124 -15.34 8.24 -0.28
CA ARG A 124 -16.77 8.21 -0.63
C ARG A 124 -17.03 7.71 -2.05
N GLN A 125 -16.03 7.81 -2.94
CA GLN A 125 -16.12 7.37 -4.33
C GLN A 125 -15.81 5.88 -4.51
N HIS A 126 -15.11 5.24 -3.56
CA HIS A 126 -14.51 3.92 -3.75
C HIS A 126 -15.54 2.82 -3.99
N LEU A 127 -16.70 2.86 -3.32
CA LEU A 127 -17.74 1.85 -3.50
C LEU A 127 -18.24 1.81 -4.95
N GLU A 128 -18.60 2.96 -5.52
CA GLU A 128 -19.11 3.01 -6.90
C GLU A 128 -18.01 2.70 -7.92
N GLN A 129 -16.78 3.10 -7.64
CA GLN A 129 -15.65 2.87 -8.54
C GLN A 129 -15.17 1.42 -8.54
N VAL A 130 -15.27 0.69 -7.43
CA VAL A 130 -14.81 -0.69 -7.33
C VAL A 130 -15.81 -1.70 -7.91
N LYS A 131 -17.11 -1.39 -7.94
CA LYS A 131 -18.15 -2.27 -8.50
C LYS A 131 -17.81 -2.79 -9.90
N PRO A 132 -17.49 -1.95 -10.90
CA PRO A 132 -17.11 -2.43 -12.23
C PRO A 132 -15.75 -3.16 -12.24
N VAL A 133 -14.86 -2.93 -11.28
CA VAL A 133 -13.57 -3.63 -11.16
C VAL A 133 -13.81 -5.09 -10.72
N PHE A 134 -14.64 -5.32 -9.71
CA PHE A 134 -15.04 -6.67 -9.28
C PHE A 134 -15.89 -7.36 -10.36
N ALA A 135 -16.78 -6.64 -11.04
CA ALA A 135 -17.54 -7.21 -12.17
C ALA A 135 -16.63 -7.66 -13.33
N ALA A 136 -15.46 -7.06 -13.48
CA ALA A 136 -14.45 -7.44 -14.48
C ALA A 136 -13.40 -8.43 -13.95
N HIS A 137 -13.56 -8.95 -12.74
CA HIS A 137 -12.65 -9.89 -12.08
C HIS A 137 -11.19 -9.43 -12.10
N LYS A 138 -10.93 -8.16 -11.65
CA LYS A 138 -9.58 -7.63 -11.58
C LYS A 138 -9.07 -7.55 -10.13
N PRO A 139 -7.89 -8.10 -9.85
CA PRO A 139 -7.22 -7.81 -8.58
C PRO A 139 -7.06 -6.32 -8.40
N VAL A 140 -7.40 -5.80 -7.19
CA VAL A 140 -7.39 -4.36 -6.95
C VAL A 140 -6.77 -4.00 -5.60
N PHE A 141 -5.88 -3.01 -5.64
CA PHE A 141 -5.51 -2.23 -4.48
C PHE A 141 -6.42 -1.02 -4.39
N ILE A 142 -7.04 -0.81 -3.22
CA ILE A 142 -7.88 0.36 -2.94
C ILE A 142 -7.12 1.26 -1.99
N ASP A 143 -6.84 2.50 -2.38
CA ASP A 143 -6.11 3.42 -1.50
C ASP A 143 -6.92 3.73 -0.22
N LYS A 144 -6.22 4.22 0.78
CA LYS A 144 -6.83 4.66 2.04
C LYS A 144 -7.58 6.02 1.86
N PRO A 145 -8.67 6.23 2.60
CA PRO A 145 -9.39 5.24 3.40
C PRO A 145 -10.18 4.28 2.50
N LEU A 146 -10.42 3.06 2.96
CA LEU A 146 -11.20 2.07 2.19
C LEU A 146 -12.53 2.62 1.69
N ALA A 147 -13.21 3.42 2.49
CA ALA A 147 -14.50 4.06 2.17
C ALA A 147 -14.73 5.26 3.08
N GLY A 148 -15.73 6.08 2.76
CA GLY A 148 -16.18 7.20 3.58
C GLY A 148 -17.08 6.82 4.77
N SER A 149 -17.53 5.55 4.86
CA SER A 149 -18.38 5.04 5.93
C SER A 149 -18.15 3.55 6.17
N TYR A 150 -18.53 3.04 7.35
CA TYR A 150 -18.51 1.59 7.62
C TYR A 150 -19.50 0.83 6.73
N LYS A 151 -20.66 1.42 6.43
CA LYS A 151 -21.65 0.81 5.52
C LYS A 151 -21.05 0.53 4.15
N ASP A 152 -20.40 1.52 3.57
CA ASP A 152 -19.80 1.39 2.22
C ASP A 152 -18.59 0.46 2.26
N ALA A 153 -17.76 0.51 3.31
CA ALA A 153 -16.66 -0.42 3.50
C ALA A 153 -17.14 -1.88 3.60
N LYS A 154 -18.25 -2.13 4.31
CA LYS A 154 -18.89 -3.45 4.42
C LYS A 154 -19.40 -3.91 3.06
N GLU A 155 -20.01 -3.03 2.28
CA GLU A 155 -20.48 -3.36 0.93
C GLU A 155 -19.30 -3.70 0.00
N ILE A 156 -18.20 -2.93 0.03
CA ILE A 156 -16.96 -3.26 -0.71
C ILE A 156 -16.45 -4.66 -0.33
N TYR A 157 -16.42 -4.97 0.97
CA TYR A 157 -15.98 -6.27 1.46
C TYR A 157 -16.85 -7.41 0.94
N GLU A 158 -18.20 -7.27 1.01
CA GLU A 158 -19.12 -8.31 0.54
C GLU A 158 -19.06 -8.48 -0.99
N LEU A 159 -18.89 -7.39 -1.75
CA LEU A 159 -18.71 -7.46 -3.21
C LEU A 159 -17.42 -8.18 -3.58
N GLY A 160 -16.30 -7.85 -2.96
CA GLY A 160 -15.02 -8.52 -3.23
C GLY A 160 -15.06 -10.00 -2.85
N LYS A 161 -15.73 -10.34 -1.74
CA LYS A 161 -15.95 -11.72 -1.31
C LYS A 161 -16.84 -12.49 -2.31
N ALA A 162 -17.92 -11.88 -2.80
CA ALA A 162 -18.82 -12.50 -3.76
C ALA A 162 -18.16 -12.70 -5.14
N ALA A 163 -17.32 -11.77 -5.56
CA ALA A 163 -16.56 -11.88 -6.81
C ALA A 163 -15.41 -12.90 -6.72
N HIS A 164 -15.03 -13.33 -5.52
CA HIS A 164 -13.83 -14.13 -5.25
C HIS A 164 -12.53 -13.49 -5.74
N ASP A 165 -12.53 -12.16 -5.89
CA ASP A 165 -11.38 -11.41 -6.36
C ASP A 165 -10.51 -10.96 -5.19
N PRO A 166 -9.18 -11.08 -5.30
CA PRO A 166 -8.29 -10.60 -4.27
C PRO A 166 -8.21 -9.07 -4.29
N TRP A 167 -8.28 -8.48 -3.10
CA TRP A 167 -8.11 -7.04 -2.90
C TRP A 167 -7.54 -6.72 -1.53
N PHE A 168 -6.96 -5.55 -1.36
CA PHE A 168 -6.59 -5.00 -0.06
C PHE A 168 -6.53 -3.48 -0.09
N THR A 169 -6.51 -2.88 1.09
CA THR A 169 -6.23 -1.47 1.33
C THR A 169 -5.19 -1.34 2.42
N ALA A 170 -4.36 -0.33 2.34
CA ALA A 170 -3.37 -0.04 3.37
C ALA A 170 -2.83 1.39 3.27
N SER A 171 -2.52 1.98 4.41
CA SER A 171 -1.64 3.13 4.50
C SER A 171 -0.18 2.75 4.25
N SER A 172 0.59 3.64 3.59
CA SER A 172 2.04 3.48 3.47
C SER A 172 2.77 3.39 4.81
N LEU A 173 2.17 3.93 5.88
CA LEU A 173 2.78 3.94 7.22
C LEU A 173 2.75 2.57 7.91
N ARG A 174 1.93 1.61 7.43
CA ARG A 174 2.05 0.21 7.86
C ARG A 174 3.42 -0.35 7.53
N TYR A 175 4.00 0.08 6.41
CA TYR A 175 5.29 -0.39 5.89
C TYR A 175 6.41 0.63 6.11
N TRP A 176 6.23 1.55 7.05
CA TRP A 176 7.30 2.38 7.55
C TRP A 176 8.26 1.53 8.38
N SER A 177 9.55 1.61 8.12
CA SER A 177 10.58 0.81 8.81
C SER A 177 10.52 0.91 10.33
N GLN A 178 10.00 2.03 10.87
CA GLN A 178 9.80 2.17 12.32
C GLN A 178 8.54 1.45 12.80
N THR A 179 7.47 1.37 12.01
CA THR A 179 6.29 0.56 12.35
C THR A 179 6.68 -0.92 12.43
N GLU A 180 7.36 -1.44 11.40
CA GLU A 180 7.85 -2.82 11.37
C GLU A 180 8.80 -3.13 12.53
N ARG A 181 9.74 -2.22 12.83
CA ARG A 181 10.67 -2.38 13.95
C ARG A 181 9.99 -2.40 15.31
N LEU A 182 8.97 -1.57 15.51
CA LEU A 182 8.28 -1.41 16.79
C LEU A 182 7.11 -2.38 16.97
N GLU A 183 6.71 -3.11 15.94
CA GLU A 183 5.76 -4.23 16.04
C GLU A 183 6.36 -5.40 16.84
N HIS A 184 7.66 -5.63 16.68
CA HIS A 184 8.42 -6.67 17.39
C HIS A 184 9.60 -6.05 18.15
N PRO A 185 9.34 -5.25 19.20
CA PRO A 185 10.37 -4.48 19.87
C PRO A 185 11.27 -5.36 20.77
N GLU A 186 12.58 -5.19 20.61
CA GLU A 186 13.57 -5.91 21.44
C GLU A 186 13.93 -5.13 22.71
N GLY A 187 14.30 -5.85 23.75
CA GLY A 187 14.91 -5.27 24.97
C GLY A 187 13.93 -4.66 25.97
N ILE A 188 12.64 -4.49 25.66
CA ILE A 188 11.65 -3.83 26.55
C ILE A 188 10.74 -4.79 27.31
N GLY A 189 10.97 -6.11 27.20
CA GLY A 189 10.13 -7.12 27.80
C GLY A 189 8.79 -7.30 27.11
N ARG A 190 7.74 -7.71 27.84
CA ARG A 190 6.39 -7.86 27.25
C ARG A 190 5.80 -6.48 26.96
N VAL A 191 5.29 -6.30 25.74
CA VAL A 191 4.59 -5.08 25.32
C VAL A 191 3.32 -4.88 26.13
N LEU A 192 3.14 -3.69 26.67
CA LEU A 192 1.98 -3.25 27.42
C LEU A 192 1.00 -2.50 26.55
N THR A 193 1.48 -1.52 25.76
CA THR A 193 0.67 -0.70 24.88
C THR A 193 1.50 0.11 23.89
N TYR A 194 0.78 0.78 22.98
CA TYR A 194 1.33 1.72 22.00
C TYR A 194 0.57 3.05 22.04
N ASP A 195 1.33 4.13 21.89
CA ASP A 195 0.83 5.45 21.52
C ASP A 195 1.34 5.79 20.11
N VAL A 196 0.44 6.16 19.22
CA VAL A 196 0.78 6.64 17.89
C VAL A 196 0.34 8.08 17.70
N MET A 197 1.10 8.84 16.94
CA MET A 197 0.75 10.22 16.59
C MET A 197 0.77 10.39 15.07
N GLY A 198 -0.16 11.19 14.57
CA GLY A 198 -0.21 11.60 13.18
C GLY A 198 -1.10 12.81 12.96
N PRO A 199 -1.02 13.47 11.80
CA PRO A 199 -1.95 14.55 11.47
C PRO A 199 -3.39 14.04 11.39
N THR A 200 -4.35 14.86 11.86
CA THR A 200 -5.79 14.66 11.68
C THR A 200 -6.38 15.81 10.87
N ILE A 201 -5.72 16.15 9.75
CA ILE A 201 -6.22 17.16 8.82
C ILE A 201 -7.65 16.81 8.45
N ARG A 202 -8.53 17.81 8.50
CA ARG A 202 -9.97 17.65 8.28
C ARG A 202 -10.33 18.23 6.92
N GLU A 203 -11.08 17.48 6.14
CA GLU A 203 -11.83 18.00 5.00
C GLU A 203 -13.28 18.22 5.44
N PRO A 204 -13.95 19.29 4.97
CA PRO A 204 -15.30 19.64 5.42
C PRO A 204 -16.34 18.53 5.23
N ASP A 205 -16.21 17.76 4.16
CA ASP A 205 -17.18 16.77 3.71
C ASP A 205 -16.82 15.34 4.14
N GLU A 206 -15.71 15.16 4.89
CA GLU A 206 -15.28 13.85 5.38
C GLU A 206 -15.34 13.75 6.91
N PRO A 207 -15.71 12.57 7.47
CA PRO A 207 -15.63 12.35 8.92
C PRO A 207 -14.22 12.54 9.45
N SER A 208 -14.07 13.03 10.67
CA SER A 208 -12.85 13.64 11.23
C SER A 208 -11.54 12.86 11.11
N LEU A 209 -11.57 11.52 11.06
CA LEU A 209 -10.35 10.70 10.93
C LEU A 209 -10.15 10.11 9.52
N PHE A 210 -11.17 10.16 8.66
CA PHE A 210 -11.17 9.41 7.40
C PHE A 210 -10.17 9.98 6.39
N TYR A 211 -10.02 11.29 6.31
CA TYR A 211 -9.09 11.87 5.32
C TYR A 211 -7.61 11.59 5.62
N TYR A 212 -7.15 11.95 6.83
CA TYR A 212 -5.72 11.85 7.16
C TYR A 212 -5.42 11.04 8.44
N GLY A 213 -6.32 11.05 9.41
CA GLY A 213 -6.18 10.29 10.66
C GLY A 213 -6.09 8.78 10.44
N VAL A 214 -6.61 8.27 9.32
CA VAL A 214 -6.52 6.86 8.90
C VAL A 214 -5.10 6.33 8.95
N HIS A 215 -4.09 7.12 8.64
CA HIS A 215 -2.69 6.71 8.69
C HIS A 215 -2.26 6.28 10.10
N ALA A 216 -2.57 7.09 11.10
CA ALA A 216 -2.23 6.80 12.50
C ALA A 216 -3.10 5.65 13.05
N VAL A 217 -4.37 5.58 12.65
CA VAL A 217 -5.25 4.46 13.04
C VAL A 217 -4.74 3.13 12.48
N GLU A 218 -4.29 3.09 11.23
CA GLU A 218 -3.72 1.88 10.63
C GLU A 218 -2.42 1.44 11.30
N MET A 219 -1.53 2.39 11.66
CA MET A 219 -0.35 2.06 12.48
C MET A 219 -0.76 1.48 13.83
N LEU A 220 -1.74 2.09 14.51
CA LEU A 220 -2.21 1.60 15.81
C LEU A 220 -2.78 0.19 15.70
N TYR A 221 -3.59 -0.09 14.67
CA TYR A 221 -4.17 -1.41 14.47
C TYR A 221 -3.12 -2.49 14.16
N GLN A 222 -2.12 -2.18 13.35
CA GLN A 222 -1.02 -3.11 13.11
C GLN A 222 -0.26 -3.44 14.41
N LEU A 223 0.08 -2.43 15.19
CA LEU A 223 0.87 -2.57 16.41
C LEU A 223 0.09 -3.23 17.56
N MET A 224 -1.18 -2.89 17.72
CA MET A 224 -2.04 -3.45 18.77
C MET A 224 -2.65 -4.80 18.40
N GLY A 225 -2.73 -5.10 17.11
CA GLY A 225 -3.43 -6.27 16.57
C GLY A 225 -4.96 -6.18 16.68
N PRO A 226 -5.68 -7.23 16.26
CA PRO A 226 -7.13 -7.28 16.31
C PRO A 226 -7.66 -7.35 17.76
N GLY A 227 -8.92 -6.94 17.98
CA GLY A 227 -9.60 -7.12 19.27
C GLY A 227 -9.98 -5.83 20.00
N CYS A 228 -9.93 -4.67 19.33
CA CYS A 228 -10.52 -3.45 19.86
C CYS A 228 -12.04 -3.64 20.07
N GLU A 229 -12.54 -3.28 21.25
CA GLU A 229 -13.95 -3.43 21.64
C GLU A 229 -14.67 -2.11 21.76
N THR A 230 -14.00 -1.07 22.29
CA THR A 230 -14.59 0.26 22.49
C THR A 230 -13.61 1.35 22.10
N VAL A 231 -14.14 2.49 21.66
CA VAL A 231 -13.37 3.67 21.27
C VAL A 231 -13.94 4.91 21.95
N SER A 232 -13.06 5.75 22.50
CA SER A 232 -13.38 7.09 22.98
C SER A 232 -12.55 8.12 22.22
N MET A 233 -13.13 9.28 21.92
CA MET A 233 -12.42 10.38 21.25
C MET A 233 -12.74 11.71 21.95
N GLN A 234 -11.71 12.40 22.37
CA GLN A 234 -11.76 13.77 22.86
C GLN A 234 -11.10 14.70 21.85
N THR A 235 -11.71 15.87 21.66
CA THR A 235 -11.16 16.93 20.80
C THR A 235 -11.08 18.22 21.59
N SER A 236 -9.93 18.87 21.59
CA SER A 236 -9.71 20.19 22.19
C SER A 236 -8.91 21.06 21.24
N GLY A 237 -9.51 22.15 20.73
CA GLY A 237 -8.88 23.00 19.72
C GLY A 237 -8.52 22.21 18.45
N ASN A 238 -7.23 22.12 18.15
CA ASN A 238 -6.70 21.38 17.00
C ASN A 238 -6.19 19.98 17.36
N GLU A 239 -6.33 19.55 18.60
CA GLU A 239 -5.87 18.24 19.08
C GLU A 239 -7.01 17.25 19.18
N ASP A 240 -6.76 16.04 18.72
CA ASP A 240 -7.62 14.86 18.86
C ASP A 240 -6.87 13.79 19.67
N VAL A 241 -7.54 13.21 20.68
CA VAL A 241 -7.04 12.04 21.41
C VAL A 241 -8.07 10.93 21.31
N VAL A 242 -7.65 9.82 20.70
CA VAL A 242 -8.49 8.64 20.51
C VAL A 242 -7.93 7.49 21.34
N VAL A 243 -8.76 6.86 22.15
CA VAL A 243 -8.38 5.72 22.99
C VAL A 243 -9.23 4.52 22.60
N GLY A 244 -8.56 3.47 22.12
CA GLY A 244 -9.17 2.17 21.92
C GLY A 244 -8.92 1.26 23.12
N LYS A 245 -9.95 0.49 23.56
CA LYS A 245 -9.81 -0.55 24.56
C LYS A 245 -9.91 -1.92 23.88
N TRP A 246 -8.89 -2.73 24.05
CA TRP A 246 -8.81 -4.09 23.52
C TRP A 246 -9.35 -5.12 24.50
N LYS A 247 -9.81 -6.27 23.99
CA LYS A 247 -10.41 -7.37 24.77
C LYS A 247 -9.48 -7.96 25.84
N ASP A 248 -8.16 -7.80 25.66
CA ASP A 248 -7.14 -8.23 26.61
C ASP A 248 -6.83 -7.19 27.70
N GLY A 249 -7.61 -6.09 27.73
CA GLY A 249 -7.52 -5.00 28.71
C GLY A 249 -6.53 -3.90 28.32
N ARG A 250 -5.72 -4.07 27.25
CA ARG A 250 -4.80 -3.01 26.80
C ARG A 250 -5.58 -1.79 26.27
N LEU A 251 -4.99 -0.63 26.48
CA LEU A 251 -5.44 0.63 25.86
C LEU A 251 -4.43 1.01 24.78
N GLY A 252 -4.88 1.26 23.56
CA GLY A 252 -4.07 1.85 22.51
C GLY A 252 -4.48 3.30 22.28
N VAL A 253 -3.51 4.20 22.14
CA VAL A 253 -3.77 5.64 22.02
C VAL A 253 -3.33 6.14 20.64
N MET A 254 -4.19 6.94 20.01
CA MET A 254 -3.86 7.73 18.85
C MET A 254 -4.02 9.21 19.20
N ARG A 255 -2.97 10.00 18.98
CA ARG A 255 -2.99 11.46 19.11
C ARG A 255 -2.90 12.09 17.73
N GLY A 256 -3.72 13.10 17.47
CA GLY A 256 -3.73 13.79 16.20
C GLY A 256 -3.74 15.30 16.33
N PHE A 257 -3.20 15.98 15.33
CA PHE A 257 -3.28 17.43 15.21
C PHE A 257 -3.85 17.80 13.85
N SER A 258 -4.94 18.58 13.86
CA SER A 258 -5.59 19.04 12.63
C SER A 258 -4.86 20.22 11.97
N SER A 259 -3.98 20.89 12.71
CA SER A 259 -3.12 21.99 12.25
C SER A 259 -1.90 22.14 13.15
N GLY A 260 -0.88 22.89 12.72
CA GLY A 260 0.29 23.26 13.52
C GLY A 260 1.41 22.21 13.54
N LEU A 261 1.11 20.92 13.49
CA LEU A 261 2.09 19.85 13.46
C LEU A 261 1.77 18.82 12.38
N TYR A 262 2.72 18.59 11.49
CA TYR A 262 2.68 17.52 10.49
C TYR A 262 3.84 16.57 10.74
N ALA A 263 3.60 15.57 11.59
CA ALA A 263 4.59 14.56 11.94
C ALA A 263 3.90 13.23 12.28
N PHE A 264 4.68 12.14 12.23
CA PHE A 264 4.26 10.82 12.68
C PHE A 264 5.23 10.30 13.73
N SER A 265 4.71 9.69 14.78
CA SER A 265 5.53 9.04 15.79
C SER A 265 4.84 7.82 16.39
N ILE A 266 5.66 6.93 16.94
CA ILE A 266 5.23 5.73 17.66
C ILE A 266 6.00 5.69 18.95
N THR A 267 5.32 5.44 20.08
CA THR A 267 5.89 5.07 21.36
C THR A 267 5.35 3.70 21.74
N VAL A 268 6.24 2.78 22.12
CA VAL A 268 5.86 1.47 22.66
C VAL A 268 6.34 1.35 24.09
N TYR A 269 5.43 0.92 24.97
CA TYR A 269 5.67 0.71 26.40
C TYR A 269 5.76 -0.79 26.68
N GLY A 270 6.84 -1.21 27.29
CA GLY A 270 7.05 -2.58 27.72
C GLY A 270 7.30 -2.69 29.22
N THR A 271 7.31 -3.91 29.77
CA THR A 271 7.53 -4.15 31.21
C THR A 271 8.94 -3.80 31.69
N LYS A 272 9.90 -3.59 30.77
CA LYS A 272 11.31 -3.30 31.09
C LYS A 272 11.82 -2.02 30.44
N GLY A 273 11.00 -1.29 29.70
CA GLY A 273 11.45 -0.06 29.05
C GLY A 273 10.45 0.51 28.05
N VAL A 274 10.84 1.62 27.43
CA VAL A 274 10.07 2.35 26.43
C VAL A 274 10.95 2.59 25.21
N LEU A 275 10.36 2.41 24.01
CA LEU A 275 11.03 2.75 22.75
C LEU A 275 10.18 3.76 21.95
N HIS A 276 10.88 4.55 21.14
CA HIS A 276 10.28 5.55 20.28
C HIS A 276 10.71 5.34 18.82
N SER A 277 9.87 5.77 17.88
CA SER A 277 10.29 5.91 16.48
C SER A 277 11.36 7.00 16.36
N LYS A 278 12.38 6.78 15.52
CA LYS A 278 13.58 7.63 15.44
C LYS A 278 13.71 8.40 14.13
N ARG A 279 12.82 8.15 13.15
CA ARG A 279 12.94 8.67 11.79
C ARG A 279 11.60 9.17 11.27
N VAL A 280 11.63 10.01 10.24
CA VAL A 280 10.46 10.34 9.46
C VAL A 280 10.04 9.15 8.58
N PRO A 281 8.79 9.08 8.11
CA PRO A 281 8.33 8.03 7.21
C PRO A 281 9.18 7.89 5.94
N ASP A 282 9.40 6.66 5.50
CA ASP A 282 10.28 6.29 4.37
C ASP A 282 9.63 6.55 2.98
N GLY A 283 8.42 7.11 2.95
CA GLY A 283 7.64 7.32 1.73
C GLY A 283 6.84 6.08 1.31
N TYR A 284 6.67 5.87 0.00
CA TYR A 284 5.74 4.86 -0.54
C TYR A 284 6.40 3.52 -0.91
N GLY A 285 7.73 3.40 -0.80
CA GLY A 285 8.46 2.23 -1.29
C GLY A 285 7.99 0.91 -0.69
N GLY A 286 7.78 0.85 0.62
CA GLY A 286 7.27 -0.33 1.32
C GLY A 286 5.89 -0.75 0.82
N LEU A 287 4.95 0.20 0.74
CA LEU A 287 3.60 -0.07 0.23
C LEU A 287 3.63 -0.57 -1.22
N LEU A 288 4.37 0.09 -2.11
CA LEU A 288 4.51 -0.32 -3.52
C LEU A 288 5.07 -1.72 -3.66
N HIS A 289 6.04 -2.09 -2.82
CA HIS A 289 6.56 -3.45 -2.79
C HIS A 289 5.46 -4.47 -2.45
N GLN A 290 4.63 -4.18 -1.46
CA GLN A 290 3.51 -5.05 -1.09
C GLN A 290 2.43 -5.11 -2.18
N ILE A 291 2.08 -3.98 -2.80
CA ILE A 291 1.14 -3.94 -3.93
C ILE A 291 1.64 -4.81 -5.08
N THR A 292 2.90 -4.66 -5.47
CA THR A 292 3.47 -5.43 -6.59
C THR A 292 3.65 -6.91 -6.26
N LYS A 293 3.94 -7.26 -5.01
CA LYS A 293 3.94 -8.64 -4.52
C LYS A 293 2.52 -9.22 -4.58
N PHE A 294 1.53 -8.49 -4.08
CA PHE A 294 0.12 -8.88 -4.14
C PHE A 294 -0.34 -9.14 -5.58
N PHE A 295 -0.07 -8.25 -6.52
CA PHE A 295 -0.43 -8.43 -7.93
C PHE A 295 0.25 -9.63 -8.61
N LYS A 296 1.42 -10.07 -8.11
CA LYS A 296 2.10 -11.28 -8.60
C LYS A 296 1.55 -12.56 -7.99
N THR A 297 1.11 -12.52 -6.74
CA THR A 297 0.77 -13.71 -5.96
C THR A 297 -0.72 -13.93 -5.76
N GLY A 298 -1.54 -12.87 -5.90
CA GLY A 298 -2.95 -12.87 -5.54
C GLY A 298 -3.21 -12.90 -4.01
N VAL A 299 -2.16 -12.80 -3.18
CA VAL A 299 -2.29 -12.88 -1.72
C VAL A 299 -2.28 -11.49 -1.10
N PRO A 300 -3.41 -11.02 -0.53
CA PRO A 300 -3.47 -9.72 0.16
C PRO A 300 -2.54 -9.68 1.38
N PRO A 301 -1.73 -8.63 1.54
CA PRO A 301 -0.84 -8.49 2.70
C PRO A 301 -1.59 -8.06 3.98
N VAL A 302 -2.79 -7.51 3.83
CA VAL A 302 -3.70 -7.12 4.92
C VAL A 302 -5.01 -7.86 4.72
N ASP A 303 -5.49 -8.52 5.79
CA ASP A 303 -6.80 -9.18 5.76
C ASP A 303 -7.90 -8.12 5.58
N PRO A 304 -8.77 -8.23 4.56
CA PRO A 304 -9.88 -7.30 4.38
C PRO A 304 -10.78 -7.12 5.61
N ARG A 305 -10.87 -8.15 6.48
CA ARG A 305 -11.62 -8.07 7.76
C ARG A 305 -10.97 -7.11 8.76
N GLU A 306 -9.64 -6.97 8.72
CA GLU A 306 -8.93 -5.98 9.53
C GLU A 306 -9.23 -4.56 9.05
N SER A 307 -9.23 -4.36 7.73
CA SER A 307 -9.59 -3.06 7.13
C SER A 307 -11.01 -2.61 7.54
N LEU A 308 -11.98 -3.53 7.60
CA LEU A 308 -13.31 -3.21 8.13
C LEU A 308 -13.28 -2.73 9.59
N LYS A 309 -12.46 -3.36 10.44
CA LYS A 309 -12.32 -2.96 11.84
C LYS A 309 -11.65 -1.59 11.99
N THR A 310 -10.71 -1.27 11.13
CA THR A 310 -10.08 0.06 11.06
C THR A 310 -11.13 1.14 10.74
N ILE A 311 -11.99 0.89 9.75
CA ILE A 311 -13.10 1.81 9.43
C ILE A 311 -14.11 1.89 10.60
N ALA A 312 -14.46 0.76 11.20
CA ALA A 312 -15.36 0.74 12.37
C ALA A 312 -14.79 1.56 13.55
N PHE A 313 -13.47 1.46 13.79
CA PHE A 313 -12.78 2.25 14.82
C PHE A 313 -12.92 3.76 14.54
N MET A 314 -12.64 4.19 13.32
CA MET A 314 -12.74 5.61 12.94
C MET A 314 -14.17 6.12 13.05
N GLN A 315 -15.16 5.33 12.65
CA GLN A 315 -16.57 5.71 12.78
C GLN A 315 -17.03 5.74 14.24
N ALA A 316 -16.58 4.79 15.07
CA ALA A 316 -16.85 4.79 16.51
C ALA A 316 -16.20 6.01 17.20
N ALA A 317 -15.00 6.41 16.79
CA ALA A 317 -14.34 7.62 17.25
C ALA A 317 -15.17 8.88 16.90
N SER A 318 -15.66 8.97 15.67
CA SER A 318 -16.52 10.08 15.24
C SER A 318 -17.82 10.14 16.05
N LEU A 319 -18.46 8.98 16.32
CA LEU A 319 -19.63 8.89 17.18
C LEU A 319 -19.33 9.26 18.64
N SER A 320 -18.20 8.84 19.17
CA SER A 320 -17.74 9.20 20.51
C SER A 320 -17.56 10.70 20.64
N ARG A 321 -16.88 11.33 19.68
CA ARG A 321 -16.72 12.79 19.62
C ARG A 321 -18.07 13.51 19.64
N ALA A 322 -19.03 13.07 18.82
CA ALA A 322 -20.38 13.64 18.78
C ALA A 322 -21.16 13.48 20.09
N ARG A 323 -20.76 12.53 20.95
CA ARG A 323 -21.33 12.23 22.28
C ARG A 323 -20.48 12.77 23.43
N GLY A 324 -19.67 13.81 23.19
CA GLY A 324 -18.82 14.43 24.21
C GLY A 324 -17.69 13.54 24.72
N GLY A 325 -17.26 12.55 23.93
CA GLY A 325 -16.15 11.64 24.28
C GLY A 325 -16.58 10.35 24.98
N ALA A 326 -17.89 10.09 25.12
CA ALA A 326 -18.38 8.85 25.71
C ALA A 326 -17.87 7.62 24.92
N PRO A 327 -17.49 6.52 25.60
CA PRO A 327 -17.06 5.29 24.93
C PRO A 327 -18.14 4.72 24.01
N VAL A 328 -17.76 4.34 22.80
CA VAL A 328 -18.63 3.73 21.81
C VAL A 328 -18.13 2.30 21.52
N PRO A 329 -18.95 1.26 21.76
CA PRO A 329 -18.57 -0.09 21.39
C PRO A 329 -18.55 -0.25 19.88
N LEU A 330 -17.57 -0.98 19.33
CA LEU A 330 -17.50 -1.25 17.89
C LEU A 330 -18.75 -1.96 17.37
N SER A 331 -19.39 -2.78 18.21
CA SER A 331 -20.66 -3.44 17.89
C SER A 331 -21.82 -2.46 17.59
N ALA A 332 -21.74 -1.20 18.03
CA ALA A 332 -22.74 -0.19 17.69
C ALA A 332 -22.57 0.34 16.24
N VAL A 333 -21.42 0.11 15.65
CA VAL A 333 -21.11 0.51 14.26
C VAL A 333 -21.25 -0.66 13.29
N THR A 334 -20.95 -1.87 13.74
CA THR A 334 -20.83 -3.07 12.88
C THR A 334 -22.12 -3.86 12.71
N LYS A 335 -23.24 -3.40 13.30
CA LYS A 335 -24.57 -4.05 13.20
C LYS A 335 -25.19 -3.92 11.82
#